data_293d6ee5f81b256762dd5df97b4fb606
#
_entry.id   293d6ee5f81b256762dd5df97b4fb606
#
_cell.length_a   1.000
_cell.length_b   1.000
_cell.length_c   1.000
_cell.angle_alpha   90.00
_cell.angle_beta   90.00
_cell.angle_gamma   90.00
#
_symmetry.space_group_name_H-M   'P 1'
#
loop_
_entity.id
_entity.type
_entity.pdbx_description
1 polymer ?
#
loop_
_entity_poly.entity_id
_entity_poly.type
_entity_poly.pdbx_seq_one_letter_code
_entity_poly.pdbx_strand_id
1 'polypeptide(L)'
;MADAPILGGTRKHELDDEVFGVPFNGPLVHEVVVAELAARRRGTHATKTRGMVRGGGAKPWRQKGTGRARAGSSRSPIWTGGGTVFGPHPRHYTVKVNRKARRAALRSALSVHAGRGSVFGLDAGAFDEPSTKQAAELIDERRGGSVLLVLSGPDESAAFKSFRNLAGVTVLAADDCGVADLVGAASVVFTQDALDSVTARARAKTAATAAAGSSVETTAGDSSAATTEEASA
;
A
#
# COMPACT_ATOMS: atom_id res chain seq x y z
N MET A 1 -5.46 -4.50 28.59
CA MET A 1 -5.11 -5.24 27.36
C MET A 1 -6.40 -5.59 26.64
N ALA A 2 -6.50 -5.26 25.37
CA ALA A 2 -7.66 -5.64 24.56
C ALA A 2 -7.42 -7.04 23.97
N ASP A 3 -8.46 -7.86 23.93
CA ASP A 3 -8.39 -9.22 23.39
C ASP A 3 -9.21 -9.29 22.10
N ALA A 4 -8.72 -10.03 21.09
CA ALA A 4 -9.45 -10.33 19.87
C ALA A 4 -9.94 -11.79 19.90
N PRO A 5 -11.25 -12.04 19.90
CA PRO A 5 -11.78 -13.40 19.88
C PRO A 5 -11.51 -14.08 18.54
N ILE A 6 -11.15 -15.37 18.58
CA ILE A 6 -10.95 -16.18 17.37
C ILE A 6 -12.29 -16.67 16.85
N LEU A 7 -12.53 -16.51 15.55
CA LEU A 7 -13.74 -16.98 14.88
C LEU A 7 -13.82 -18.51 14.93
N GLY A 8 -14.95 -19.02 15.40
CA GLY A 8 -15.18 -20.48 15.53
C GLY A 8 -14.46 -21.15 16.68
N GLY A 9 -13.78 -20.40 17.57
CA GLY A 9 -13.03 -20.92 18.71
C GLY A 9 -13.31 -20.19 20.02
N THR A 10 -12.80 -20.74 21.11
CA THR A 10 -12.85 -20.12 22.47
C THR A 10 -11.56 -19.35 22.79
N ARG A 11 -10.54 -19.47 21.95
CA ARG A 11 -9.26 -18.80 22.14
C ARG A 11 -9.37 -17.32 21.77
N LYS A 12 -8.45 -16.52 22.28
CA LYS A 12 -8.31 -15.09 21.98
C LYS A 12 -6.87 -14.79 21.61
N HIS A 13 -6.67 -13.81 20.74
CA HIS A 13 -5.38 -13.21 20.50
C HIS A 13 -5.20 -12.01 21.44
N GLU A 14 -4.05 -11.92 22.05
CA GLU A 14 -3.65 -10.75 22.86
C GLU A 14 -3.24 -9.61 21.92
N LEU A 15 -3.80 -8.42 22.16
CA LEU A 15 -3.46 -7.22 21.38
C LEU A 15 -2.45 -6.38 22.14
N ASP A 16 -1.40 -5.94 21.46
CA ASP A 16 -0.34 -5.10 22.02
C ASP A 16 -0.83 -3.68 22.28
N ASP A 17 -0.82 -3.25 23.54
CA ASP A 17 -1.26 -1.91 23.95
C ASP A 17 -0.45 -0.77 23.31
N GLU A 18 0.83 -1.00 22.92
CA GLU A 18 1.63 0.00 22.19
C GLU A 18 1.07 0.30 20.78
N VAL A 19 0.37 -0.66 20.20
CA VAL A 19 -0.19 -0.55 18.85
C VAL A 19 -1.69 -0.27 18.88
N PHE A 20 -2.42 -0.97 19.74
CA PHE A 20 -3.88 -0.93 19.80
C PHE A 20 -4.44 0.03 20.88
N GLY A 21 -3.58 0.60 21.74
CA GLY A 21 -3.97 1.54 22.80
C GLY A 21 -3.72 3.03 22.47
N VAL A 22 -3.39 3.37 21.22
CA VAL A 22 -3.01 4.73 20.82
C VAL A 22 -4.24 5.62 20.61
N PRO A 23 -4.23 6.90 21.04
CA PRO A 23 -5.32 7.83 20.80
C PRO A 23 -5.51 8.10 19.29
N PHE A 24 -6.76 8.27 18.86
CA PHE A 24 -7.11 8.49 17.47
C PHE A 24 -6.69 9.89 16.98
N ASN A 25 -5.96 9.93 15.84
CA ASN A 25 -5.55 11.16 15.16
C ASN A 25 -6.18 11.22 13.76
N GLY A 26 -7.36 11.84 13.66
CA GLY A 26 -8.15 11.94 12.43
C GLY A 26 -7.41 12.62 11.27
N PRO A 27 -6.83 13.83 11.43
CA PRO A 27 -6.10 14.51 10.36
C PRO A 27 -4.96 13.66 9.77
N LEU A 28 -4.19 12.98 10.62
CA LEU A 28 -3.08 12.12 10.18
C LEU A 28 -3.58 10.90 9.40
N VAL A 29 -4.63 10.24 9.90
CA VAL A 29 -5.25 9.09 9.22
C VAL A 29 -5.80 9.53 7.86
N HIS A 30 -6.50 10.67 7.78
CA HIS A 30 -7.03 11.21 6.53
C HIS A 30 -5.92 11.47 5.49
N GLU A 31 -4.81 12.12 5.89
CA GLU A 31 -3.68 12.39 4.99
C GLU A 31 -3.12 11.09 4.39
N VAL A 32 -2.92 10.07 5.22
CA VAL A 32 -2.38 8.78 4.78
C VAL A 32 -3.37 8.05 3.86
N VAL A 33 -4.66 8.02 4.20
CA VAL A 33 -5.72 7.42 3.37
C VAL A 33 -5.78 8.08 1.99
N VAL A 34 -5.77 9.41 1.93
CA VAL A 34 -5.77 10.15 0.66
C VAL A 34 -4.53 9.82 -0.17
N ALA A 35 -3.35 9.73 0.46
CA ALA A 35 -2.11 9.36 -0.21
C ALA A 35 -2.14 7.93 -0.76
N GLU A 36 -2.65 6.95 0.00
CA GLU A 36 -2.79 5.56 -0.44
C GLU A 36 -3.79 5.41 -1.60
N LEU A 37 -4.97 6.05 -1.50
CA LEU A 37 -5.97 6.02 -2.57
C LEU A 37 -5.48 6.74 -3.84
N ALA A 38 -4.75 7.86 -3.70
CA ALA A 38 -4.13 8.54 -4.82
C ALA A 38 -3.08 7.67 -5.52
N ALA A 39 -2.28 6.92 -4.76
CA ALA A 39 -1.27 6.02 -5.31
C ALA A 39 -1.86 4.86 -6.13
N ARG A 40 -3.08 4.40 -5.80
CA ARG A 40 -3.81 3.36 -6.56
C ARG A 40 -4.27 3.85 -7.94
N ARG A 41 -4.33 5.17 -8.17
CA ARG A 41 -4.76 5.76 -9.43
C ARG A 41 -3.69 5.60 -10.51
N ARG A 42 -4.02 4.91 -11.61
CA ARG A 42 -3.08 4.57 -12.69
C ARG A 42 -2.71 5.75 -13.58
N GLY A 43 -3.57 6.77 -13.72
CA GLY A 43 -3.31 7.99 -14.47
C GLY A 43 -3.02 7.80 -15.97
N THR A 44 -3.66 6.84 -16.60
CA THR A 44 -3.40 6.42 -17.99
C THR A 44 -4.07 7.28 -19.07
N HIS A 45 -4.74 8.36 -18.67
CA HIS A 45 -5.41 9.26 -19.62
C HIS A 45 -4.40 10.00 -20.48
N ALA A 46 -4.65 10.03 -21.79
CA ALA A 46 -3.78 10.68 -22.76
C ALA A 46 -4.57 11.26 -23.94
N THR A 47 -4.05 12.32 -24.52
CA THR A 47 -4.55 12.90 -25.76
C THR A 47 -3.42 13.02 -26.76
N LYS A 48 -3.78 13.03 -28.05
CA LYS A 48 -2.81 13.18 -29.14
C LYS A 48 -2.51 14.66 -29.37
N THR A 49 -1.25 15.03 -29.27
CA THR A 49 -0.76 16.34 -29.70
C THR A 49 -0.77 16.44 -31.23
N ARG A 50 -0.61 17.64 -31.77
CA ARG A 50 -0.54 17.88 -33.24
C ARG A 50 0.44 16.95 -33.95
N GLY A 51 1.57 16.64 -33.34
CA GLY A 51 2.58 15.73 -33.92
C GLY A 51 2.13 14.27 -34.00
N MET A 52 1.31 13.81 -33.05
CA MET A 52 0.86 12.42 -32.92
C MET A 52 -0.38 12.09 -33.79
N VAL A 53 -1.11 13.12 -34.24
CA VAL A 53 -2.28 12.91 -35.10
C VAL A 53 -1.83 12.48 -36.51
N ARG A 54 -2.49 11.45 -37.06
CA ARG A 54 -2.21 10.97 -38.43
C ARG A 54 -2.62 12.02 -39.47
N GLY A 55 -1.82 12.21 -40.54
CA GLY A 55 -2.12 13.08 -41.67
C GLY A 55 -1.29 14.37 -41.67
N GLY A 56 -1.67 15.38 -42.45
CA GLY A 56 -1.14 16.75 -42.42
C GLY A 56 0.28 16.94 -42.95
N GLY A 57 0.79 16.06 -43.79
CA GLY A 57 2.11 16.22 -44.45
C GLY A 57 2.14 17.36 -45.47
N ALA A 58 1.05 17.55 -46.21
CA ALA A 58 0.94 18.61 -47.20
C ALA A 58 0.33 19.90 -46.61
N LYS A 59 0.78 21.06 -47.09
CA LYS A 59 0.19 22.35 -46.77
C LYS A 59 -1.19 22.44 -47.43
N PRO A 60 -2.29 22.78 -46.70
CA PRO A 60 -3.66 22.79 -47.26
C PRO A 60 -3.83 23.69 -48.50
N TRP A 61 -3.19 24.85 -48.54
CA TRP A 61 -3.16 25.80 -49.66
C TRP A 61 -1.92 26.69 -49.62
N ARG A 62 -1.67 27.38 -50.73
CA ARG A 62 -0.54 28.31 -50.86
C ARG A 62 -0.63 29.48 -49.88
N GLN A 63 0.51 30.09 -49.57
CA GLN A 63 0.66 31.12 -48.52
C GLN A 63 -0.13 32.40 -48.78
N LYS A 64 -0.29 32.80 -50.06
CA LYS A 64 -0.95 34.04 -50.50
C LYS A 64 -1.81 33.78 -51.74
N GLY A 65 -2.78 34.67 -52.06
CA GLY A 65 -3.58 34.62 -53.30
C GLY A 65 -4.76 33.65 -53.26
N THR A 66 -5.26 33.23 -52.06
CA THR A 66 -6.43 32.36 -51.91
C THR A 66 -7.62 33.05 -51.23
N GLY A 67 -7.48 34.27 -50.75
CA GLY A 67 -8.51 34.99 -49.98
C GLY A 67 -8.89 34.33 -48.63
N ARG A 68 -8.22 33.23 -48.24
CA ARG A 68 -8.47 32.49 -47.01
C ARG A 68 -7.40 32.76 -45.95
N ALA A 69 -7.73 32.50 -44.68
CA ALA A 69 -6.76 32.54 -43.60
C ALA A 69 -5.60 31.56 -43.87
N ARG A 70 -4.39 31.92 -43.49
CA ARG A 70 -3.22 31.06 -43.66
C ARG A 70 -3.33 29.77 -42.87
N ALA A 71 -3.07 28.63 -43.46
CA ALA A 71 -3.06 27.34 -42.79
C ALA A 71 -1.78 26.57 -43.15
N GLY A 72 -1.10 26.06 -42.14
CA GLY A 72 0.14 25.28 -42.28
C GLY A 72 -0.09 23.76 -42.26
N SER A 73 -1.13 23.31 -41.58
CA SER A 73 -1.43 21.87 -41.44
C SER A 73 -2.87 21.66 -41.03
N SER A 74 -3.51 20.63 -41.55
CA SER A 74 -4.85 20.17 -41.19
C SER A 74 -4.89 19.53 -39.78
N ARG A 75 -3.72 19.22 -39.17
CA ARG A 75 -3.63 18.70 -37.79
C ARG A 75 -3.63 19.81 -36.75
N SER A 76 -3.74 21.09 -37.15
CA SER A 76 -3.78 22.20 -36.20
C SER A 76 -4.97 22.06 -35.23
N PRO A 77 -4.85 22.47 -33.97
CA PRO A 77 -5.93 22.37 -32.96
C PRO A 77 -7.23 23.07 -33.35
N ILE A 78 -7.16 24.06 -34.22
CA ILE A 78 -8.32 24.79 -34.77
C ILE A 78 -9.14 24.01 -35.79
N TRP A 79 -8.62 22.88 -36.26
CA TRP A 79 -9.28 22.02 -37.26
C TRP A 79 -9.99 20.85 -36.56
N THR A 80 -11.16 20.50 -37.06
CA THR A 80 -11.86 19.26 -36.62
C THR A 80 -10.96 18.06 -36.92
N GLY A 81 -10.72 17.23 -35.89
CA GLY A 81 -9.79 16.11 -35.98
C GLY A 81 -8.31 16.50 -35.79
N GLY A 82 -8.00 17.76 -35.52
CA GLY A 82 -6.65 18.21 -35.14
C GLY A 82 -6.20 17.76 -33.77
N GLY A 83 -4.95 18.06 -33.42
CA GLY A 83 -4.38 17.72 -32.10
C GLY A 83 -4.90 18.60 -30.98
N THR A 84 -4.89 18.07 -29.76
CA THR A 84 -5.21 18.81 -28.54
C THR A 84 -3.98 19.59 -28.06
N VAL A 85 -4.16 20.85 -27.61
CA VAL A 85 -3.03 21.70 -27.19
C VAL A 85 -2.58 21.34 -25.77
N PHE A 86 -3.46 21.45 -24.79
CA PHE A 86 -3.20 21.18 -23.37
C PHE A 86 -4.05 20.01 -22.87
N GLY A 87 -4.00 18.91 -23.58
CA GLY A 87 -4.73 17.72 -23.17
C GLY A 87 -4.04 16.99 -22.02
N PRO A 88 -4.77 16.08 -21.36
CA PRO A 88 -4.20 15.28 -20.29
C PRO A 88 -3.07 14.38 -20.82
N HIS A 89 -2.03 14.20 -20.00
CA HIS A 89 -0.93 13.28 -20.24
C HIS A 89 -0.89 12.23 -19.11
N PRO A 90 -0.38 11.03 -19.36
CA PRO A 90 -0.15 10.06 -18.31
C PRO A 90 0.74 10.64 -17.22
N ARG A 91 0.29 10.51 -15.96
CA ARG A 91 1.05 10.98 -14.81
C ARG A 91 0.81 10.09 -13.59
N HIS A 92 1.76 10.10 -12.68
CA HIS A 92 1.60 9.47 -11.37
C HIS A 92 0.91 10.40 -10.39
N TYR A 93 0.09 9.82 -9.53
CA TYR A 93 -0.63 10.53 -8.46
C TYR A 93 -0.08 10.19 -7.07
N THR A 94 1.08 9.56 -7.00
CA THR A 94 1.69 9.14 -5.73
C THR A 94 2.06 10.36 -4.89
N VAL A 95 1.53 10.42 -3.67
CA VAL A 95 1.85 11.40 -2.66
C VAL A 95 2.81 10.76 -1.64
N LYS A 96 3.94 11.41 -1.39
CA LYS A 96 4.95 10.92 -0.46
C LYS A 96 4.56 11.27 0.98
N VAL A 97 4.38 10.25 1.82
CA VAL A 97 4.14 10.40 3.26
C VAL A 97 5.33 9.84 4.05
N ASN A 98 5.72 10.51 5.13
CA ASN A 98 6.80 10.10 5.99
C ASN A 98 6.51 8.74 6.64
N ARG A 99 7.53 7.88 6.77
CA ARG A 99 7.39 6.53 7.36
C ARG A 99 6.86 6.57 8.79
N LYS A 100 7.33 7.53 9.63
CA LYS A 100 6.86 7.71 11.01
C LYS A 100 5.37 8.09 11.05
N ALA A 101 4.93 8.99 10.17
CA ALA A 101 3.53 9.40 10.03
C ALA A 101 2.62 8.22 9.63
N ARG A 102 3.03 7.44 8.61
CA ARG A 102 2.29 6.25 8.17
C ARG A 102 2.13 5.21 9.29
N ARG A 103 3.19 4.93 10.08
CA ARG A 103 3.12 4.03 11.22
C ARG A 103 2.18 4.54 12.32
N ALA A 104 2.24 5.83 12.63
CA ALA A 104 1.36 6.44 13.61
C ALA A 104 -0.11 6.40 13.17
N ALA A 105 -0.40 6.63 11.87
CA ALA A 105 -1.72 6.48 11.29
C ALA A 105 -2.23 5.04 11.37
N LEU A 106 -1.37 4.05 11.08
CA LEU A 106 -1.70 2.63 11.17
C LEU A 106 -2.10 2.24 12.59
N ARG A 107 -1.31 2.64 13.61
CA ARG A 107 -1.66 2.41 15.02
C ARG A 107 -2.97 3.08 15.39
N SER A 108 -3.16 4.32 14.96
CA SER A 108 -4.39 5.08 15.23
C SER A 108 -5.64 4.41 14.61
N ALA A 109 -5.54 3.81 13.43
CA ALA A 109 -6.63 3.07 12.81
C ALA A 109 -6.91 1.74 13.53
N LEU A 110 -5.86 0.99 13.88
CA LEU A 110 -5.97 -0.27 14.62
C LEU A 110 -6.58 -0.06 16.02
N SER A 111 -6.20 1.00 16.72
CA SER A 111 -6.76 1.31 18.06
C SER A 111 -8.26 1.61 18.03
N VAL A 112 -8.77 2.23 16.96
CA VAL A 112 -10.22 2.43 16.79
C VAL A 112 -10.95 1.10 16.64
N HIS A 113 -10.40 0.16 15.86
CA HIS A 113 -10.99 -1.16 15.72
C HIS A 113 -10.94 -1.96 17.03
N ALA A 114 -9.85 -1.88 17.79
CA ALA A 114 -9.74 -2.50 19.11
C ALA A 114 -10.76 -1.90 20.10
N GLY A 115 -10.87 -0.57 20.14
CA GLY A 115 -11.84 0.12 21.00
C GLY A 115 -13.32 -0.18 20.67
N ARG A 116 -13.61 -0.53 19.40
CA ARG A 116 -14.95 -0.95 18.96
C ARG A 116 -15.21 -2.44 19.14
N GLY A 117 -14.20 -3.25 19.50
CA GLY A 117 -14.31 -4.70 19.52
C GLY A 117 -14.52 -5.33 18.14
N SER A 118 -14.07 -4.67 17.08
CA SER A 118 -14.21 -5.12 15.69
C SER A 118 -12.97 -5.84 15.15
N VAL A 119 -12.04 -6.21 16.01
CA VAL A 119 -10.87 -7.03 15.70
C VAL A 119 -11.16 -8.48 16.09
N PHE A 120 -10.89 -9.40 15.16
CA PHE A 120 -11.11 -10.84 15.33
C PHE A 120 -9.88 -11.62 14.89
N GLY A 121 -9.71 -12.81 15.48
CA GLY A 121 -8.72 -13.77 15.06
C GLY A 121 -9.30 -14.81 14.10
N LEU A 122 -8.46 -15.40 13.26
CA LEU A 122 -8.76 -16.57 12.45
C LEU A 122 -7.67 -17.60 12.64
N ASP A 123 -8.07 -18.85 12.85
CA ASP A 123 -7.16 -19.98 12.77
C ASP A 123 -7.09 -20.47 11.31
N ALA A 124 -5.99 -20.16 10.64
CA ALA A 124 -5.79 -20.58 9.25
C ALA A 124 -5.59 -22.09 9.11
N GLY A 125 -5.08 -22.75 10.18
CA GLY A 125 -4.90 -24.21 10.23
C GLY A 125 -6.21 -25.01 10.22
N ALA A 126 -7.36 -24.35 10.43
CA ALA A 126 -8.67 -24.98 10.29
C ALA A 126 -9.08 -25.24 8.81
N PHE A 127 -8.31 -24.71 7.84
CA PHE A 127 -8.55 -24.88 6.40
C PHE A 127 -7.49 -25.78 5.77
N ASP A 128 -7.63 -27.09 5.86
CA ASP A 128 -6.78 -28.06 5.14
C ASP A 128 -7.05 -27.98 3.62
N GLU A 129 -8.33 -27.88 3.24
CA GLU A 129 -8.78 -27.71 1.87
C GLU A 129 -9.59 -26.42 1.70
N PRO A 130 -9.55 -25.77 0.50
CA PRO A 130 -10.36 -24.60 0.24
C PRO A 130 -11.86 -24.87 0.33
N SER A 131 -12.56 -24.23 1.30
CA SER A 131 -13.99 -24.38 1.53
C SER A 131 -14.69 -23.02 1.74
N THR A 132 -15.40 -22.56 0.70
CA THR A 132 -16.17 -21.30 0.78
C THR A 132 -17.38 -21.41 1.71
N LYS A 133 -17.94 -22.63 1.87
CA LYS A 133 -19.06 -22.89 2.78
C LYS A 133 -18.64 -22.68 4.23
N GLN A 134 -17.55 -23.31 4.65
CA GLN A 134 -16.98 -23.14 5.99
C GLN A 134 -16.61 -21.67 6.26
N ALA A 135 -15.97 -21.01 5.30
CA ALA A 135 -15.62 -19.58 5.40
C ALA A 135 -16.87 -18.70 5.55
N ALA A 136 -17.95 -19.03 4.83
CA ALA A 136 -19.21 -18.30 4.90
C ALA A 136 -19.87 -18.44 6.28
N GLU A 137 -19.89 -19.63 6.84
CA GLU A 137 -20.44 -19.92 8.18
C GLU A 137 -19.69 -19.14 9.27
N LEU A 138 -18.35 -19.05 9.18
CA LEU A 138 -17.52 -18.33 10.15
C LEU A 138 -17.77 -16.79 10.15
N ILE A 139 -18.18 -16.23 9.00
CA ILE A 139 -18.38 -14.78 8.87
C ILE A 139 -19.87 -14.39 8.92
N ASP A 140 -20.78 -15.35 8.96
CA ASP A 140 -22.23 -15.10 8.78
C ASP A 140 -22.77 -14.01 9.71
N GLU A 141 -22.38 -14.00 10.98
CA GLU A 141 -22.77 -12.97 11.94
C GLU A 141 -22.27 -11.55 11.59
N ARG A 142 -21.27 -11.42 10.68
CA ARG A 142 -20.62 -10.16 10.31
C ARG A 142 -20.90 -9.71 8.87
N ARG A 143 -21.75 -10.45 8.16
CA ARG A 143 -22.13 -10.15 6.76
C ARG A 143 -22.86 -8.81 6.58
N GLY A 144 -23.33 -8.20 7.66
CA GLY A 144 -23.93 -6.87 7.62
C GLY A 144 -22.96 -5.71 7.33
N GLY A 145 -21.64 -5.98 7.24
CA GLY A 145 -20.62 -4.98 6.98
C GLY A 145 -19.48 -5.51 6.11
N SER A 146 -18.56 -4.62 5.72
CA SER A 146 -17.33 -4.98 5.03
C SER A 146 -16.35 -5.67 5.99
N VAL A 147 -15.84 -6.84 5.61
CA VAL A 147 -14.85 -7.60 6.39
C VAL A 147 -13.51 -7.56 5.67
N LEU A 148 -12.48 -7.15 6.37
CA LEU A 148 -11.10 -7.23 5.92
C LEU A 148 -10.43 -8.44 6.57
N LEU A 149 -10.02 -9.41 5.77
CA LEU A 149 -9.22 -10.55 6.22
C LEU A 149 -7.76 -10.30 5.85
N VAL A 150 -6.89 -10.37 6.85
CA VAL A 150 -5.44 -10.18 6.69
C VAL A 150 -4.74 -11.49 6.97
N LEU A 151 -4.02 -12.00 5.98
CA LEU A 151 -3.28 -13.26 6.01
C LEU A 151 -1.78 -12.99 6.00
N SER A 152 -0.99 -13.91 6.55
CA SER A 152 0.47 -13.76 6.62
C SER A 152 1.14 -13.96 5.26
N GLY A 153 0.75 -14.98 4.51
CA GLY A 153 1.48 -15.30 3.29
C GLY A 153 0.94 -16.51 2.49
N PRO A 154 1.79 -17.08 1.63
CA PRO A 154 1.41 -18.17 0.72
C PRO A 154 1.00 -19.47 1.42
N ASP A 155 1.48 -19.72 2.63
CA ASP A 155 1.18 -20.92 3.41
C ASP A 155 -0.31 -20.97 3.81
N GLU A 156 -0.98 -19.83 3.88
CA GLU A 156 -2.41 -19.70 4.16
C GLU A 156 -3.27 -19.67 2.88
N SER A 157 -2.79 -20.28 1.80
CA SER A 157 -3.44 -20.26 0.47
C SER A 157 -4.82 -20.91 0.46
N ALA A 158 -5.08 -21.91 1.30
CA ALA A 158 -6.38 -22.55 1.45
C ALA A 158 -7.41 -21.58 2.05
N ALA A 159 -7.05 -20.85 3.11
CA ALA A 159 -7.86 -19.80 3.69
C ALA A 159 -8.11 -18.67 2.67
N PHE A 160 -7.08 -18.19 1.96
CA PHE A 160 -7.22 -17.18 0.92
C PHE A 160 -8.27 -17.57 -0.14
N LYS A 161 -8.17 -18.80 -0.67
CA LYS A 161 -9.11 -19.32 -1.68
C LYS A 161 -10.54 -19.46 -1.14
N SER A 162 -10.68 -19.79 0.15
CA SER A 162 -11.98 -19.96 0.81
C SER A 162 -12.74 -18.64 0.96
N PHE A 163 -12.03 -17.55 1.32
CA PHE A 163 -12.66 -16.26 1.61
C PHE A 163 -12.77 -15.31 0.41
N ARG A 164 -11.88 -15.39 -0.59
CA ARG A 164 -11.81 -14.42 -1.69
C ARG A 164 -13.08 -14.27 -2.52
N ASN A 165 -13.92 -15.32 -2.57
CA ASN A 165 -15.17 -15.32 -3.37
C ASN A 165 -16.38 -14.81 -2.59
N LEU A 166 -16.24 -14.51 -1.30
CA LEU A 166 -17.36 -14.05 -0.49
C LEU A 166 -17.61 -12.55 -0.72
N ALA A 167 -18.88 -12.20 -0.97
CA ALA A 167 -19.27 -10.79 -1.13
C ALA A 167 -19.07 -10.03 0.19
N GLY A 168 -18.50 -8.82 0.10
CA GLY A 168 -18.22 -7.98 1.27
C GLY A 168 -16.94 -8.36 2.03
N VAL A 169 -16.21 -9.40 1.59
CA VAL A 169 -14.94 -9.80 2.16
C VAL A 169 -13.80 -9.38 1.24
N THR A 170 -12.84 -8.65 1.80
CA THR A 170 -11.58 -8.31 1.13
C THR A 170 -10.46 -9.06 1.79
N VAL A 171 -9.68 -9.82 1.02
CA VAL A 171 -8.54 -10.57 1.55
C VAL A 171 -7.25 -9.91 1.10
N LEU A 172 -6.36 -9.60 2.04
CA LEU A 172 -5.06 -8.97 1.79
C LEU A 172 -3.94 -9.70 2.52
N ALA A 173 -2.74 -9.63 1.98
CA ALA A 173 -1.53 -10.01 2.72
C ALA A 173 -1.20 -8.97 3.80
N ALA A 174 -0.54 -9.40 4.87
CA ALA A 174 -0.15 -8.52 5.97
C ALA A 174 0.72 -7.34 5.50
N ASP A 175 1.57 -7.55 4.49
CA ASP A 175 2.43 -6.50 3.93
C ASP A 175 1.65 -5.46 3.12
N ASP A 176 0.58 -5.87 2.44
CA ASP A 176 -0.24 -5.01 1.58
C ASP A 176 -1.35 -4.27 2.34
N CYS A 177 -1.65 -4.70 3.57
CA CYS A 177 -2.68 -4.08 4.40
C CYS A 177 -2.32 -2.61 4.72
N GLY A 178 -3.06 -1.66 4.13
CA GLY A 178 -2.90 -0.23 4.32
C GLY A 178 -3.88 0.38 5.34
N VAL A 179 -3.66 1.66 5.65
CA VAL A 179 -4.58 2.42 6.52
C VAL A 179 -5.93 2.61 5.86
N ALA A 180 -5.96 2.78 4.53
CA ALA A 180 -7.19 2.94 3.76
C ALA A 180 -8.07 1.68 3.82
N ASP A 181 -7.45 0.50 3.82
CA ASP A 181 -8.15 -0.79 3.88
C ASP A 181 -8.76 -1.02 5.26
N LEU A 182 -8.03 -0.68 6.33
CA LEU A 182 -8.53 -0.73 7.70
C LEU A 182 -9.72 0.21 7.90
N VAL A 183 -9.59 1.47 7.50
CA VAL A 183 -10.67 2.46 7.65
C VAL A 183 -11.92 2.09 6.84
N GLY A 184 -11.73 1.43 5.69
CA GLY A 184 -12.82 0.97 4.82
C GLY A 184 -13.56 -0.27 5.33
N ALA A 185 -12.99 -0.99 6.30
CA ALA A 185 -13.58 -2.20 6.84
C ALA A 185 -14.45 -1.92 8.09
N ALA A 186 -15.56 -2.62 8.20
CA ALA A 186 -16.38 -2.61 9.42
C ALA A 186 -15.80 -3.54 10.48
N SER A 187 -15.22 -4.67 10.05
CA SER A 187 -14.55 -5.65 10.92
C SER A 187 -13.24 -6.09 10.28
N VAL A 188 -12.24 -6.34 11.12
CA VAL A 188 -10.93 -6.81 10.68
C VAL A 188 -10.64 -8.17 11.31
N VAL A 189 -10.20 -9.12 10.50
CA VAL A 189 -9.86 -10.48 10.91
C VAL A 189 -8.40 -10.74 10.61
N PHE A 190 -7.63 -11.17 11.59
CA PHE A 190 -6.21 -11.47 11.44
C PHE A 190 -5.94 -12.95 11.73
N THR A 191 -5.02 -13.56 10.98
CA THR A 191 -4.33 -14.76 11.46
C THR A 191 -3.25 -14.36 12.47
N GLN A 192 -2.77 -15.27 13.31
CA GLN A 192 -1.77 -14.95 14.34
C GLN A 192 -0.52 -14.35 13.70
N ASP A 193 0.02 -15.00 12.68
CA ASP A 193 1.24 -14.56 11.99
C ASP A 193 1.05 -13.21 11.27
N ALA A 194 -0.15 -12.97 10.73
CA ALA A 194 -0.50 -11.68 10.13
C ALA A 194 -0.59 -10.56 11.19
N LEU A 195 -1.15 -10.86 12.37
CA LEU A 195 -1.22 -9.92 13.49
C LEU A 195 0.18 -9.52 13.95
N ASP A 196 1.09 -10.49 14.10
CA ASP A 196 2.47 -10.26 14.49
C ASP A 196 3.21 -9.42 13.45
N SER A 197 3.03 -9.72 12.17
CA SER A 197 3.63 -8.96 11.06
C SER A 197 3.12 -7.50 11.01
N VAL A 198 1.81 -7.27 11.13
CA VAL A 198 1.21 -5.93 11.15
C VAL A 198 1.66 -5.16 12.39
N THR A 199 1.70 -5.81 13.55
CA THR A 199 2.16 -5.23 14.82
C THR A 199 3.63 -4.81 14.72
N ALA A 200 4.51 -5.66 14.20
CA ALA A 200 5.92 -5.35 13.98
C ALA A 200 6.10 -4.16 13.02
N ARG A 201 5.30 -4.09 11.96
CA ARG A 201 5.30 -2.97 11.01
C ARG A 201 4.81 -1.67 11.63
N ALA A 202 3.82 -1.73 12.51
CA ALA A 202 3.24 -0.59 13.21
C ALA A 202 4.12 -0.05 14.34
N ARG A 203 4.92 -0.91 14.99
CA ARG A 203 5.86 -0.49 16.03
C ARG A 203 6.84 0.56 15.50
N ALA A 204 7.11 1.58 16.27
CA ALA A 204 8.22 2.48 16.00
C ALA A 204 9.51 1.65 16.09
N LYS A 205 10.47 1.86 15.18
CA LYS A 205 11.84 1.37 15.43
C LYS A 205 12.32 2.03 16.72
N THR A 206 12.10 1.39 17.85
CA THR A 206 12.69 1.79 19.11
C THR A 206 14.20 1.60 18.97
N ALA A 207 14.99 2.47 19.59
CA ALA A 207 16.46 2.53 19.53
C ALA A 207 17.20 1.24 19.97
N ALA A 208 16.47 0.17 20.28
CA ALA A 208 17.04 -1.15 20.61
C ALA A 208 17.83 -1.80 19.46
N THR A 209 17.63 -1.41 18.20
CA THR A 209 18.49 -1.88 17.09
C THR A 209 19.79 -1.06 16.98
N ALA A 210 19.93 0.04 17.72
CA ALA A 210 21.18 0.78 17.81
C ALA A 210 22.21 0.11 18.75
N ALA A 211 21.73 -0.69 19.70
CA ALA A 211 22.60 -1.40 20.65
C ALA A 211 23.20 -2.71 20.06
N ALA A 212 22.57 -3.32 19.07
CA ALA A 212 23.10 -4.53 18.42
C ALA A 212 24.12 -4.23 17.32
N GLY A 213 24.31 -2.96 16.94
CA GLY A 213 25.29 -2.54 15.93
C GLY A 213 26.60 -1.97 16.47
N SER A 214 26.74 -1.84 17.81
CA SER A 214 27.95 -1.25 18.43
C SER A 214 28.91 -2.24 19.10
N SER A 215 28.74 -3.53 18.88
CA SER A 215 29.69 -4.55 19.31
C SER A 215 30.51 -5.13 18.15
N VAL A 216 30.95 -4.29 17.23
CA VAL A 216 32.15 -4.61 16.46
C VAL A 216 33.32 -3.99 17.20
N GLU A 217 33.90 -4.82 18.00
CA GLU A 217 35.08 -4.61 18.79
C GLU A 217 36.23 -4.06 17.98
N THR A 218 36.74 -2.95 18.45
CA THR A 218 38.09 -2.46 18.23
C THR A 218 39.08 -3.51 18.71
N THR A 219 39.55 -4.38 17.85
CA THR A 219 40.82 -5.04 18.08
C THR A 219 41.90 -4.16 17.45
N ALA A 220 42.43 -3.27 18.28
CA ALA A 220 43.73 -2.68 18.09
C ALA A 220 44.77 -3.79 18.14
N GLY A 221 45.29 -4.16 17.02
CA GLY A 221 46.47 -4.97 16.86
C GLY A 221 47.64 -4.08 16.54
N ASP A 222 48.37 -3.73 17.59
CA ASP A 222 49.72 -3.22 17.59
C ASP A 222 50.65 -4.17 16.83
N SER A 223 51.38 -3.69 15.83
CA SER A 223 52.60 -4.31 15.37
C SER A 223 53.44 -3.24 14.70
N SER A 224 54.44 -2.84 15.49
CA SER A 224 55.58 -2.00 15.18
C SER A 224 56.52 -2.64 14.15
N ALA A 225 57.23 -1.74 13.49
CA ALA A 225 58.62 -1.82 13.08
C ALA A 225 59.05 -2.66 11.85
N ALA A 226 59.63 -2.03 10.96
CA ALA A 226 61.04 -2.10 10.49
C ALA A 226 61.10 -1.81 8.98
N THR A 227 61.66 -0.64 8.60
CA THR A 227 63.05 -0.45 8.14
C THR A 227 63.41 -1.02 6.76
N THR A 228 64.02 -0.13 6.03
CA THR A 228 65.01 -0.19 4.94
C THR A 228 64.47 -0.02 3.53
N GLU A 229 64.78 1.14 2.91
CA GLU A 229 66.00 1.49 2.12
C GLU A 229 66.11 0.72 0.81
N GLU A 230 66.29 1.48 -0.16
CA GLU A 230 67.06 1.40 -1.43
C GLU A 230 66.15 1.54 -2.65
N ALA A 231 66.26 2.62 -3.35
CA ALA A 231 67.28 3.10 -4.28
C ALA A 231 66.96 2.69 -5.72
N SER A 232 66.93 3.70 -6.55
CA SER A 232 67.48 3.78 -7.90
C SER A 232 66.88 2.93 -9.03
N ALA A 233 66.26 3.57 -9.92
CA ALA A 233 66.65 3.79 -11.32
C ALA A 233 65.50 4.47 -12.07
#